data_5a0bf0a5d0dc97eb7d0bcf0df05a57e2
#
_entry.id   5a0bf0a5d0dc97eb7d0bcf0df05a57e2
#
_cell.length_a   1.000
_cell.length_b   1.000
_cell.length_c   1.000
_cell.angle_alpha   90.00
_cell.angle_beta   90.00
_cell.angle_gamma   90.00
#
_symmetry.space_group_name_H-M   'P 1'
#
loop_
_entity.id
_entity.type
_entity.pdbx_description
1 polymer ?
#
loop_
_entity_poly.entity_id
_entity_poly.type
_entity_poly.pdbx_seq_one_letter_code
_entity_poly.pdbx_strand_id
1 'polypeptide(L)'
;MRAMKFITTCGGSGPTRRSIRLPQLTGVGLFLPLLFVGCAVVFVSSYDQVTDQQIQDAAKTTEVLIGDVVANGTSYRQHAKDYQEIDGALGALEMRAANYQNNEAEIKLIQDLRAAMRNLRRIHKEIGPFRQAEAEGVRSLFRSLIHHELSKKRSASLNKTTQ
;
A
#
# COMPACT_ATOMS: atom_id res chain seq x y z
N MET A 1 17.57 -33.06 8.06
CA MET A 1 17.83 -33.54 6.70
C MET A 1 16.69 -34.44 6.25
N ARG A 2 15.81 -33.95 5.40
CA ARG A 2 14.80 -34.78 4.71
C ARG A 2 14.72 -34.29 3.26
N ALA A 3 15.20 -35.13 2.36
CA ALA A 3 15.20 -34.92 0.92
C ALA A 3 13.79 -35.15 0.37
N MET A 4 13.27 -34.19 -0.41
CA MET A 4 12.03 -34.31 -1.15
C MET A 4 12.36 -34.70 -2.59
N LYS A 5 11.93 -35.91 -2.99
CA LYS A 5 12.10 -36.46 -4.34
C LYS A 5 11.11 -35.79 -5.30
N PHE A 6 11.63 -35.23 -6.37
CA PHE A 6 10.84 -34.84 -7.55
C PHE A 6 10.58 -36.09 -8.41
N ILE A 7 9.32 -36.34 -8.74
CA ILE A 7 8.91 -37.35 -9.73
C ILE A 7 8.47 -36.57 -10.98
N THR A 8 9.27 -36.72 -12.03
CA THR A 8 8.97 -36.27 -13.39
C THR A 8 8.30 -37.42 -14.13
N THR A 9 7.04 -37.24 -14.56
CA THR A 9 6.36 -38.20 -15.45
C THR A 9 6.15 -37.51 -16.81
N CYS A 10 6.97 -37.92 -17.80
CA CYS A 10 6.72 -37.67 -19.21
C CYS A 10 5.77 -38.73 -19.74
N GLY A 11 4.61 -38.34 -20.27
CA GLY A 11 3.71 -39.21 -21.04
C GLY A 11 3.43 -38.59 -22.37
N GLY A 12 4.09 -39.06 -23.42
CA GLY A 12 3.82 -38.68 -24.78
C GLY A 12 2.73 -39.57 -25.38
N SER A 13 1.87 -39.04 -26.19
CA SER A 13 1.09 -39.77 -27.19
C SER A 13 0.70 -38.85 -28.35
N GLY A 14 0.92 -39.39 -29.51
CA GLY A 14 1.13 -38.84 -30.81
C GLY A 14 -0.07 -38.22 -31.57
N PRO A 15 0.20 -37.71 -32.76
CA PRO A 15 -0.73 -36.88 -33.53
C PRO A 15 -1.62 -37.71 -34.46
N THR A 16 -2.92 -37.67 -34.25
CA THR A 16 -3.90 -38.09 -35.26
C THR A 16 -4.23 -36.92 -36.19
N ARG A 17 -3.67 -36.96 -37.40
CA ARG A 17 -4.07 -36.07 -38.50
C ARG A 17 -5.51 -36.41 -38.90
N ARG A 18 -6.46 -35.56 -38.63
CA ARG A 18 -7.77 -35.52 -39.30
C ARG A 18 -7.80 -34.32 -40.27
N SER A 19 -7.80 -34.67 -41.53
CA SER A 19 -8.05 -33.78 -42.68
C SER A 19 -9.50 -33.30 -42.63
N ILE A 20 -9.72 -32.06 -42.24
CA ILE A 20 -11.03 -31.41 -42.28
C ILE A 20 -11.05 -30.56 -43.57
N ARG A 21 -11.89 -30.96 -44.54
CA ARG A 21 -12.21 -30.17 -45.72
C ARG A 21 -13.01 -28.93 -45.27
N LEU A 22 -12.48 -27.75 -45.57
CA LEU A 22 -13.20 -26.48 -45.42
C LEU A 22 -14.30 -26.38 -46.49
N PRO A 23 -15.53 -26.06 -46.15
CA PRO A 23 -16.48 -25.50 -47.07
C PRO A 23 -16.18 -24.01 -47.29
N GLN A 24 -16.03 -23.62 -48.55
CA GLN A 24 -16.03 -22.21 -48.97
C GLN A 24 -17.41 -21.62 -48.67
N LEU A 25 -17.51 -20.77 -47.67
CA LEU A 25 -18.64 -19.87 -47.43
C LEU A 25 -18.20 -18.44 -47.74
N THR A 26 -18.43 -18.04 -49.00
CA THR A 26 -18.57 -16.64 -49.37
C THR A 26 -19.81 -16.08 -48.67
N GLY A 27 -19.61 -15.13 -47.79
CA GLY A 27 -20.75 -14.53 -47.08
C GLY A 27 -20.33 -13.32 -46.25
N VAL A 28 -20.51 -12.16 -46.86
CA VAL A 28 -20.87 -10.86 -46.27
C VAL A 28 -20.24 -10.53 -44.90
N GLY A 29 -19.21 -9.68 -44.97
CA GLY A 29 -18.61 -9.05 -43.82
C GLY A 29 -19.60 -8.13 -43.08
N LEU A 30 -20.20 -8.63 -42.04
CA LEU A 30 -20.84 -7.78 -41.00
C LEU A 30 -19.75 -7.30 -40.06
N PHE A 31 -19.17 -6.16 -40.38
CA PHE A 31 -18.30 -5.41 -39.47
C PHE A 31 -19.13 -4.96 -38.29
N LEU A 32 -19.16 -5.77 -37.24
CA LEU A 32 -19.70 -5.37 -35.93
C LEU A 32 -18.64 -4.50 -35.25
N PRO A 33 -18.83 -3.17 -35.15
CA PRO A 33 -17.94 -2.35 -34.34
C PRO A 33 -18.14 -2.79 -32.87
N LEU A 34 -17.19 -3.56 -32.34
CA LEU A 34 -17.09 -3.75 -30.89
C LEU A 34 -16.84 -2.38 -30.28
N LEU A 35 -17.91 -1.76 -29.79
CA LEU A 35 -17.82 -0.63 -28.88
C LEU A 35 -17.11 -1.14 -27.62
N PHE A 36 -15.79 -1.01 -27.56
CA PHE A 36 -15.05 -1.08 -26.32
C PHE A 36 -15.48 0.12 -25.47
N VAL A 37 -16.58 -0.05 -24.74
CA VAL A 37 -16.87 0.81 -23.59
C VAL A 37 -15.78 0.49 -22.59
N GLY A 38 -14.68 1.24 -22.68
CA GLY A 38 -13.60 1.18 -21.71
C GLY A 38 -14.16 1.65 -20.37
N CYS A 39 -14.63 0.70 -19.55
CA CYS A 39 -14.85 0.98 -18.12
C CYS A 39 -13.49 1.42 -17.58
N ALA A 40 -13.32 2.71 -17.28
CA ALA A 40 -12.20 3.20 -16.52
C ALA A 40 -12.31 2.57 -15.11
N VAL A 41 -11.58 1.48 -14.89
CA VAL A 41 -11.52 0.84 -13.58
C VAL A 41 -10.68 1.75 -12.69
N VAL A 42 -11.33 2.45 -11.78
CA VAL A 42 -10.65 3.27 -10.77
C VAL A 42 -10.11 2.31 -9.72
N PHE A 43 -8.81 2.00 -9.81
CA PHE A 43 -8.11 1.08 -8.90
C PHE A 43 -7.67 1.72 -7.58
N VAL A 44 -7.84 3.02 -7.41
CA VAL A 44 -7.35 3.78 -6.25
C VAL A 44 -8.45 4.74 -5.79
N SER A 45 -8.60 4.88 -4.47
CA SER A 45 -9.54 5.85 -3.88
C SER A 45 -9.21 7.29 -4.32
N SER A 46 -10.20 8.18 -4.25
CA SER A 46 -10.00 9.59 -4.56
C SER A 46 -9.02 10.25 -3.57
N TYR A 47 -8.24 11.21 -4.06
CA TYR A 47 -7.39 12.05 -3.20
C TYR A 47 -8.24 12.87 -2.22
N ASP A 48 -7.82 12.87 -0.95
CA ASP A 48 -8.43 13.68 0.11
C ASP A 48 -7.36 14.55 0.80
N GLN A 49 -7.49 15.84 0.66
CA GLN A 49 -6.54 16.81 1.21
C GLN A 49 -6.46 16.75 2.74
N VAL A 50 -7.54 16.41 3.43
CA VAL A 50 -7.54 16.31 4.89
C VAL A 50 -6.72 15.10 5.34
N THR A 51 -6.86 13.97 4.65
CA THR A 51 -6.04 12.77 4.90
C THR A 51 -4.56 13.07 4.66
N ASP A 52 -4.20 13.71 3.55
CA ASP A 52 -2.81 14.11 3.24
C ASP A 52 -2.22 14.99 4.37
N GLN A 53 -2.96 16.01 4.82
CA GLN A 53 -2.52 16.88 5.91
C GLN A 53 -2.32 16.12 7.22
N GLN A 54 -3.26 15.26 7.59
CA GLN A 54 -3.17 14.46 8.83
C GLN A 54 -1.98 13.49 8.81
N ILE A 55 -1.65 12.91 7.64
CA ILE A 55 -0.46 12.06 7.48
C ILE A 55 0.81 12.89 7.72
N GLN A 56 0.91 14.08 7.14
CA GLN A 56 2.06 14.96 7.31
C GLN A 56 2.22 15.43 8.76
N ASP A 57 1.13 15.76 9.44
CA ASP A 57 1.15 16.18 10.83
C ASP A 57 1.59 15.01 11.75
N ALA A 58 1.07 13.81 11.53
CA ALA A 58 1.51 12.61 12.26
C ALA A 58 3.00 12.29 12.00
N ALA A 59 3.45 12.42 10.75
CA ALA A 59 4.86 12.23 10.40
C ALA A 59 5.76 13.26 11.10
N LYS A 60 5.37 14.53 11.12
CA LYS A 60 6.11 15.60 11.80
C LYS A 60 6.23 15.34 13.30
N THR A 61 5.13 15.01 13.97
CA THR A 61 5.13 14.69 15.41
C THR A 61 6.02 13.49 15.70
N THR A 62 5.98 12.47 14.84
CA THR A 62 6.82 11.29 14.96
C THR A 62 8.30 11.62 14.77
N GLU A 63 8.66 12.47 13.80
CA GLU A 63 10.05 12.89 13.59
C GLU A 63 10.60 13.71 14.76
N VAL A 64 9.79 14.57 15.38
CA VAL A 64 10.19 15.30 16.60
C VAL A 64 10.52 14.31 17.71
N LEU A 65 9.63 13.35 17.98
CA LEU A 65 9.85 12.30 18.99
C LEU A 65 11.11 11.50 18.68
N ILE A 66 11.28 11.01 17.46
CA ILE A 66 12.46 10.23 17.05
C ILE A 66 13.74 11.07 17.21
N GLY A 67 13.71 12.31 16.76
CA GLY A 67 14.84 13.23 16.87
C GLY A 67 15.30 13.45 18.29
N ASP A 68 14.35 13.67 19.20
CA ASP A 68 14.64 13.90 20.60
C ASP A 68 15.19 12.64 21.31
N VAL A 69 14.59 11.48 21.07
CA VAL A 69 15.09 10.21 21.63
C VAL A 69 16.48 9.88 21.12
N VAL A 70 16.72 10.02 19.81
CA VAL A 70 18.02 9.66 19.20
C VAL A 70 19.12 10.65 19.58
N ALA A 71 18.82 11.96 19.59
CA ALA A 71 19.82 12.99 19.87
C ALA A 71 20.12 13.16 21.36
N ASN A 72 19.10 13.09 22.21
CA ASN A 72 19.18 13.45 23.61
C ASN A 72 19.10 12.24 24.57
N GLY A 73 18.82 11.04 24.05
CA GLY A 73 18.69 9.83 24.87
C GLY A 73 17.55 9.91 25.88
N THR A 74 16.47 10.63 25.54
CA THR A 74 15.35 10.88 26.43
C THR A 74 14.62 9.59 26.83
N SER A 75 14.01 9.55 28.00
CA SER A 75 13.34 8.37 28.52
C SER A 75 11.90 8.24 27.99
N TYR A 76 11.37 7.01 27.94
CA TYR A 76 9.98 6.75 27.55
C TYR A 76 8.96 7.60 28.33
N ARG A 77 9.21 7.88 29.63
CA ARG A 77 8.28 8.68 30.44
C ARG A 77 8.06 10.08 29.90
N GLN A 78 9.10 10.68 29.34
CA GLN A 78 9.03 12.03 28.75
C GLN A 78 8.15 12.05 27.50
N HIS A 79 8.09 10.93 26.77
CA HIS A 79 7.38 10.80 25.49
C HIS A 79 6.12 9.93 25.54
N ALA A 80 5.69 9.50 26.73
CA ALA A 80 4.52 8.63 26.86
C ALA A 80 3.26 9.24 26.23
N LYS A 81 3.09 10.57 26.35
CA LYS A 81 1.97 11.32 25.76
C LYS A 81 2.10 11.39 24.23
N ASP A 82 3.30 11.64 23.72
CA ASP A 82 3.55 11.74 22.28
C ASP A 82 3.19 10.43 21.56
N TYR A 83 3.56 9.28 22.17
CA TYR A 83 3.15 7.97 21.66
C TYR A 83 1.64 7.77 21.62
N GLN A 84 0.90 8.27 22.63
CA GLN A 84 -0.55 8.19 22.65
C GLN A 84 -1.18 9.10 21.60
N GLU A 85 -0.66 10.28 21.40
CA GLU A 85 -1.11 11.25 20.40
C GLU A 85 -0.89 10.69 18.97
N ILE A 86 0.29 10.15 18.69
CA ILE A 86 0.60 9.53 17.41
C ILE A 86 -0.31 8.31 17.15
N ASP A 87 -0.50 7.41 18.12
CA ASP A 87 -1.38 6.25 17.93
C ASP A 87 -2.84 6.67 17.72
N GLY A 88 -3.30 7.71 18.41
CA GLY A 88 -4.62 8.30 18.22
C GLY A 88 -4.78 8.91 16.83
N ALA A 89 -3.79 9.67 16.37
CA ALA A 89 -3.80 10.26 15.02
C ALA A 89 -3.82 9.18 13.92
N LEU A 90 -2.98 8.15 14.04
CA LEU A 90 -2.98 7.03 13.10
C LEU A 90 -4.27 6.20 13.16
N GLY A 91 -4.89 6.06 14.33
CA GLY A 91 -6.20 5.42 14.48
C GLY A 91 -7.31 6.20 13.78
N ALA A 92 -7.31 7.54 13.90
CA ALA A 92 -8.25 8.41 13.21
C ALA A 92 -8.07 8.32 11.68
N LEU A 93 -6.82 8.29 11.21
CA LEU A 93 -6.49 8.07 9.79
C LEU A 93 -7.03 6.74 9.27
N GLU A 94 -6.84 5.65 10.02
CA GLU A 94 -7.34 4.32 9.65
C GLU A 94 -8.87 4.31 9.53
N MET A 95 -9.58 4.89 10.50
CA MET A 95 -11.03 5.02 10.44
C MET A 95 -11.49 5.87 9.25
N ARG A 96 -10.78 6.96 8.95
CA ARG A 96 -11.09 7.79 7.80
C ARG A 96 -10.85 7.05 6.49
N ALA A 97 -9.72 6.38 6.34
CA ALA A 97 -9.37 5.60 5.16
C ALA A 97 -10.40 4.50 4.87
N ALA A 98 -10.97 3.89 5.90
CA ALA A 98 -12.00 2.85 5.79
C ALA A 98 -13.35 3.35 5.23
N ASN A 99 -13.59 4.67 5.20
CA ASN A 99 -14.79 5.24 4.61
C ASN A 99 -14.70 5.43 3.08
N TYR A 100 -13.53 5.20 2.48
CA TYR A 100 -13.33 5.31 1.03
C TYR A 100 -13.28 3.94 0.38
N GLN A 101 -13.95 3.81 -0.77
CA GLN A 101 -13.88 2.59 -1.57
C GLN A 101 -12.50 2.43 -2.24
N ASN A 102 -12.07 1.20 -2.45
CA ASN A 102 -10.79 0.85 -3.10
C ASN A 102 -9.56 1.48 -2.38
N ASN A 103 -9.58 1.47 -1.05
CA ASN A 103 -8.55 2.10 -0.21
C ASN A 103 -7.76 1.09 0.65
N GLU A 104 -7.84 -0.19 0.33
CA GLU A 104 -7.23 -1.28 1.11
C GLU A 104 -5.71 -1.13 1.22
N ALA A 105 -5.07 -0.61 0.17
CA ALA A 105 -3.62 -0.38 0.17
C ALA A 105 -3.20 0.68 1.19
N GLU A 106 -3.95 1.79 1.30
CA GLU A 106 -3.70 2.83 2.29
C GLU A 106 -3.98 2.34 3.71
N ILE A 107 -5.11 1.66 3.92
CA ILE A 107 -5.46 1.06 5.21
C ILE A 107 -4.33 0.14 5.68
N LYS A 108 -3.81 -0.72 4.79
CA LYS A 108 -2.70 -1.61 5.08
C LYS A 108 -1.42 -0.86 5.48
N LEU A 109 -1.06 0.20 4.77
CA LEU A 109 0.10 1.04 5.11
C LEU A 109 -0.06 1.69 6.49
N ILE A 110 -1.26 2.19 6.83
CA ILE A 110 -1.53 2.78 8.14
C ILE A 110 -1.43 1.71 9.24
N GLN A 111 -1.96 0.52 9.02
CA GLN A 111 -1.88 -0.60 9.97
C GLN A 111 -0.43 -1.04 10.21
N ASP A 112 0.37 -1.17 9.17
CA ASP A 112 1.78 -1.50 9.24
C ASP A 112 2.57 -0.41 10.00
N LEU A 113 2.26 0.86 9.75
CA LEU A 113 2.85 2.00 10.45
C LEU A 113 2.49 1.98 11.95
N ARG A 114 1.22 1.71 12.30
CA ARG A 114 0.80 1.56 13.69
C ARG A 114 1.51 0.39 14.38
N ALA A 115 1.69 -0.72 13.69
CA ALA A 115 2.44 -1.87 14.20
C ALA A 115 3.91 -1.52 14.46
N ALA A 116 4.56 -0.80 13.53
CA ALA A 116 5.94 -0.34 13.67
C ALA A 116 6.09 0.65 14.83
N MET A 117 5.16 1.61 14.98
CA MET A 117 5.14 2.55 16.11
C MET A 117 4.96 1.85 17.45
N ARG A 118 4.07 0.85 17.56
CA ARG A 118 3.92 0.05 18.78
C ARG A 118 5.20 -0.71 19.11
N ASN A 119 5.91 -1.25 18.13
CA ASN A 119 7.19 -1.92 18.35
C ASN A 119 8.26 -0.93 18.82
N LEU A 120 8.38 0.23 18.19
CA LEU A 120 9.33 1.29 18.59
C LEU A 120 9.05 1.76 20.03
N ARG A 121 7.77 1.98 20.37
CA ARG A 121 7.33 2.30 21.74
C ARG A 121 7.73 1.22 22.75
N ARG A 122 7.57 -0.06 22.39
CA ARG A 122 7.94 -1.19 23.24
C ARG A 122 9.46 -1.20 23.50
N ILE A 123 10.27 -1.05 22.44
CA ILE A 123 11.73 -0.93 22.56
C ILE A 123 12.09 0.20 23.51
N HIS A 124 11.53 1.39 23.29
CA HIS A 124 11.81 2.57 24.13
C HIS A 124 11.41 2.36 25.59
N LYS A 125 10.29 1.69 25.87
CA LYS A 125 9.77 1.43 27.20
C LYS A 125 10.56 0.36 27.96
N GLU A 126 10.96 -0.74 27.28
CA GLU A 126 11.52 -1.94 27.91
C GLU A 126 13.05 -1.95 27.87
N ILE A 127 13.66 -1.39 26.84
CA ILE A 127 15.10 -1.43 26.63
C ILE A 127 15.74 -0.05 26.93
N GLY A 128 15.05 1.04 26.57
CA GLY A 128 15.53 2.41 26.69
C GLY A 128 15.59 3.14 25.34
N PRO A 129 16.33 4.26 25.26
CA PRO A 129 16.40 5.05 24.03
C PRO A 129 16.84 4.21 22.85
N PHE A 130 16.10 4.28 21.78
CA PHE A 130 16.40 3.58 20.53
C PHE A 130 17.35 4.40 19.64
N ARG A 131 18.01 3.73 18.71
CA ARG A 131 18.93 4.35 17.75
C ARG A 131 18.22 4.69 16.44
N GLN A 132 18.91 5.46 15.60
CA GLN A 132 18.44 5.81 14.24
C GLN A 132 17.97 4.60 13.43
N ALA A 133 18.70 3.47 13.52
CA ALA A 133 18.38 2.26 12.75
C ALA A 133 17.03 1.65 13.12
N GLU A 134 16.65 1.67 14.40
CA GLU A 134 15.37 1.15 14.84
C GLU A 134 14.19 2.03 14.38
N ALA A 135 14.43 3.34 14.26
CA ALA A 135 13.43 4.31 13.78
C ALA A 135 13.23 4.30 12.25
N GLU A 136 14.21 3.77 11.48
CA GLU A 136 14.18 3.85 10.02
C GLU A 136 12.99 3.09 9.40
N GLY A 137 12.55 2.00 10.03
CA GLY A 137 11.36 1.27 9.62
C GLY A 137 10.09 2.16 9.64
N VAL A 138 9.92 2.95 10.69
CA VAL A 138 8.80 3.91 10.84
C VAL A 138 8.89 4.99 9.78
N ARG A 139 10.07 5.57 9.57
CA ARG A 139 10.29 6.59 8.53
C ARG A 139 9.99 6.08 7.13
N SER A 140 10.40 4.85 6.84
CA SER A 140 10.14 4.22 5.54
C SER A 140 8.64 4.05 5.29
N LEU A 141 7.87 3.66 6.28
CA LEU A 141 6.42 3.52 6.17
C LEU A 141 5.72 4.88 6.00
N PHE A 142 6.14 5.93 6.70
CA PHE A 142 5.62 7.29 6.45
C PHE A 142 5.93 7.75 5.02
N ARG A 143 7.15 7.53 4.52
CA ARG A 143 7.49 7.86 3.12
C ARG A 143 6.59 7.13 2.14
N SER A 144 6.32 5.85 2.38
CA SER A 144 5.42 5.05 1.53
C SER A 144 3.99 5.59 1.54
N LEU A 145 3.47 5.96 2.70
CA LEU A 145 2.12 6.51 2.86
C LEU A 145 1.99 7.89 2.19
N ILE A 146 2.95 8.78 2.38
CA ILE A 146 3.01 10.09 1.72
C ILE A 146 3.10 9.91 0.19
N HIS A 147 3.94 8.98 -0.28
CA HIS A 147 4.05 8.70 -1.72
C HIS A 147 2.74 8.16 -2.31
N HIS A 148 2.01 7.35 -1.56
CA HIS A 148 0.69 6.84 -1.95
C HIS A 148 -0.30 8.00 -2.15
N GLU A 149 -0.38 8.95 -1.22
CA GLU A 149 -1.24 10.13 -1.34
C GLU A 149 -0.85 11.07 -2.49
N LEU A 150 0.45 11.28 -2.71
CA LEU A 150 0.93 12.03 -3.86
C LEU A 150 0.54 11.37 -5.19
N SER A 151 0.50 10.05 -5.24
CA SER A 151 0.06 9.30 -6.44
C SER A 151 -1.43 9.51 -6.71
N LYS A 152 -2.27 9.48 -5.68
CA LYS A 152 -3.70 9.82 -5.77
C LYS A 152 -3.91 11.26 -6.28
N LYS A 153 -3.16 12.21 -5.72
CA LYS A 153 -3.22 13.62 -6.11
C LYS A 153 -2.88 13.84 -7.58
N ARG A 154 -1.83 13.17 -8.09
CA ARG A 154 -1.46 13.22 -9.50
C ARG A 154 -2.55 12.64 -10.41
N SER A 155 -3.11 11.50 -10.04
CA SER A 155 -4.21 10.87 -10.80
C SER A 155 -5.44 11.78 -10.85
N ALA A 156 -5.80 12.43 -9.75
CA ALA A 156 -6.91 13.36 -9.69
C ALA A 156 -6.69 14.61 -10.57
N SER A 157 -5.45 15.11 -10.68
CA SER A 157 -5.11 16.26 -11.54
C SER A 157 -5.22 15.92 -13.02
N LEU A 158 -4.78 14.72 -13.44
CA LEU A 158 -4.86 14.28 -14.82
C LEU A 158 -6.32 14.16 -15.30
N ASN A 159 -7.19 13.63 -14.46
CA ASN A 159 -8.62 13.49 -14.80
C ASN A 159 -9.35 14.83 -14.97
N LYS A 160 -8.88 15.90 -14.34
CA LYS A 160 -9.45 17.27 -14.52
C LYS A 160 -9.05 17.93 -15.83
N THR A 161 -7.93 17.52 -16.43
CA THR A 161 -7.42 18.12 -17.67
C THR A 161 -8.06 17.49 -18.91
N THR A 162 -8.74 16.36 -18.74
CA THR A 162 -9.32 15.56 -19.87
C THR A 162 -10.84 15.80 -20.01
N GLN A 163 -11.45 16.63 -19.18
CA GLN A 163 -12.86 17.08 -19.26
C GLN A 163 -12.95 18.52 -19.77
#